data_0ea6918798daae200ec329d678f66c5a
#
_entry.id   0ea6918798daae200ec329d678f66c5a
#
_cell.length_a   1.000
_cell.length_b   1.000
_cell.length_c   1.000
_cell.angle_alpha   90.00
_cell.angle_beta   90.00
_cell.angle_gamma   90.00
#
_symmetry.space_group_name_H-M   'P 1'
#
loop_
_entity.id
_entity.type
_entity.pdbx_description
1 polymer ?
#
loop_
_entity_poly.entity_id
_entity_poly.type
_entity_poly.pdbx_seq_one_letter_code
_entity_poly.pdbx_strand_id
1 'polypeptide(L)'
;GFLLMLMIIGALLETVVVSLVLPLVSVIMNPDMIHDNKWLSMVYEFLGCDTDNSFLIAIIVVMIAGYAFKNVFLYYMYYQQAKFVTENQFKMSKQLLENFLNKPYEYYLNASTGNIIRIIQGDVGNVFALLNNVLQFMTECFVAISLVILLLVVDPLMTVLILAILLITMV
;
A
#
# COMPACT_ATOMS: atom_id res chain seq x y z
N GLY A 1 -2.85 -12.13 10.50
CA GLY A 1 -1.78 -11.37 11.17
C GLY A 1 -0.66 -10.93 10.23
N PHE A 2 -0.04 -11.85 9.48
CA PHE A 2 1.13 -11.53 8.64
C PHE A 2 0.84 -10.50 7.54
N LEU A 3 -0.27 -10.64 6.82
CA LEU A 3 -0.66 -9.67 5.78
C LEU A 3 -0.91 -8.27 6.36
N LEU A 4 -1.58 -8.16 7.49
CA LEU A 4 -1.80 -6.86 8.14
C LEU A 4 -0.49 -6.19 8.53
N MET A 5 0.48 -6.95 9.02
CA MET A 5 1.81 -6.44 9.34
C MET A 5 2.52 -5.89 8.08
N LEU A 6 2.45 -6.62 6.97
CA LEU A 6 3.01 -6.15 5.69
C LEU A 6 2.32 -4.88 5.19
N MET A 7 1.00 -4.77 5.33
CA MET A 7 0.24 -3.56 4.96
C MET A 7 0.67 -2.35 5.78
N ILE A 8 0.83 -2.51 7.09
CA ILE A 8 1.27 -1.42 7.98
C ILE A 8 2.70 -0.99 7.65
N ILE A 9 3.61 -1.95 7.44
CA ILE A 9 4.99 -1.64 7.04
C ILE A 9 5.00 -0.93 5.67
N GLY A 10 4.19 -1.38 4.71
CA GLY A 10 4.05 -0.73 3.41
C GLY A 10 3.58 0.72 3.52
N ALA A 11 2.57 0.99 4.36
CA ALA A 11 2.07 2.33 4.62
C ALA A 11 3.13 3.24 5.27
N LEU A 12 3.90 2.71 6.23
CA LEU A 12 4.99 3.44 6.86
C LEU A 12 6.11 3.77 5.86
N LEU A 13 6.52 2.80 5.03
CA LEU A 13 7.51 3.03 3.97
C LEU A 13 7.04 4.09 2.99
N GLU A 14 5.77 4.08 2.62
CA GLU A 14 5.17 5.10 1.75
C GLU A 14 5.29 6.49 2.36
N THR A 15 4.92 6.62 3.63
CA THR A 15 4.99 7.87 4.38
C THR A 15 6.43 8.37 4.52
N VAL A 16 7.38 7.49 4.83
CA VAL A 16 8.79 7.84 4.94
C VAL A 16 9.33 8.37 3.62
N VAL A 17 9.05 7.69 2.50
CA VAL A 17 9.53 8.11 1.19
C VAL A 17 8.90 9.43 0.74
N VAL A 18 7.61 9.63 1.02
CA VAL A 18 6.94 10.92 0.77
C VAL A 18 7.54 12.04 1.63
N SER A 19 7.89 11.75 2.89
CA SER A 19 8.49 12.75 3.78
C SER A 19 9.86 13.25 3.29
N LEU A 20 10.59 12.46 2.49
CA LEU A 20 11.87 12.90 1.89
C LEU A 20 11.72 14.03 0.86
N VAL A 21 10.51 14.27 0.36
CA VAL A 21 10.23 15.41 -0.52
C VAL A 21 10.36 16.74 0.22
N LEU A 22 10.01 16.77 1.51
CA LEU A 22 10.06 17.99 2.31
C LEU A 22 11.47 18.60 2.40
N PRO A 23 12.52 17.84 2.81
CA PRO A 23 13.88 18.37 2.84
C PRO A 23 14.38 18.75 1.44
N LEU A 24 14.01 18.01 0.39
CA LEU A 24 14.40 18.36 -0.98
C LEU A 24 13.84 19.75 -1.37
N VAL A 25 12.55 19.97 -1.16
CA VAL A 25 11.89 21.25 -1.47
C VAL A 25 12.51 22.39 -0.63
N SER A 26 12.76 22.16 0.65
CA SER A 26 13.36 23.15 1.55
C SER A 26 14.74 23.59 1.09
N VAL A 27 15.59 22.65 0.67
CA VAL A 27 16.95 22.92 0.17
C VAL A 27 16.92 23.64 -1.17
N ILE A 28 15.98 23.30 -2.06
CA ILE A 28 15.82 23.99 -3.36
C ILE A 28 15.36 25.44 -3.16
N MET A 29 14.45 25.69 -2.21
CA MET A 29 13.92 27.03 -1.96
C MET A 29 14.92 27.93 -1.22
N ASN A 30 15.69 27.39 -0.28
CA ASN A 30 16.65 28.14 0.53
C ASN A 30 17.88 27.26 0.82
N PRO A 31 18.97 27.32 0.00
CA PRO A 31 20.18 26.55 0.21
C PRO A 31 20.83 26.76 1.60
N ASP A 32 20.70 27.97 2.16
CA ASP A 32 21.26 28.32 3.48
C ASP A 32 20.65 27.53 4.65
N MET A 33 19.45 26.96 4.47
CA MET A 33 18.81 26.11 5.49
C MET A 33 19.55 24.79 5.79
N ILE A 34 20.48 24.39 4.94
CA ILE A 34 21.27 23.16 5.14
C ILE A 34 22.07 23.25 6.44
N HIS A 35 22.59 24.44 6.77
CA HIS A 35 23.45 24.68 7.94
C HIS A 35 22.65 25.03 9.22
N ASP A 36 21.42 25.53 9.08
CA ASP A 36 20.58 25.91 10.23
C ASP A 36 19.82 24.73 10.86
N ASN A 37 19.57 23.68 10.10
CA ASN A 37 18.77 22.55 10.56
C ASN A 37 19.66 21.36 10.98
N LYS A 38 19.67 21.02 12.29
CA LYS A 38 20.50 19.93 12.86
C LYS A 38 20.36 18.57 12.13
N TRP A 39 19.18 18.27 11.61
CA TRP A 39 18.95 17.04 10.86
C TRP A 39 19.57 17.06 9.46
N LEU A 40 19.46 18.20 8.77
CA LEU A 40 20.05 18.39 7.44
C LEU A 40 21.57 18.44 7.52
N SER A 41 22.14 19.11 8.52
CA SER A 41 23.59 19.16 8.73
C SER A 41 24.18 17.80 9.08
N MET A 42 23.48 16.98 9.87
CA MET A 42 23.92 15.62 10.18
C MET A 42 23.94 14.71 8.94
N VAL A 43 22.94 14.84 8.06
CA VAL A 43 22.90 14.10 6.80
C VAL A 43 23.97 14.61 5.83
N TYR A 44 24.23 15.92 5.80
CA TYR A 44 25.27 16.55 5.01
C TYR A 44 26.66 16.02 5.40
N GLU A 45 26.97 15.99 6.69
CA GLU A 45 28.22 15.43 7.21
C GLU A 45 28.37 13.93 6.96
N PHE A 46 27.25 13.16 7.11
CA PHE A 46 27.27 11.72 6.89
C PHE A 46 27.52 11.35 5.41
N LEU A 47 27.00 12.17 4.47
CA LEU A 47 27.20 11.97 3.03
C LEU A 47 28.55 12.51 2.52
N GLY A 48 29.31 13.24 3.36
CA GLY A 48 30.64 13.75 2.99
C GLY A 48 30.61 14.71 1.80
N CYS A 49 29.58 15.52 1.67
CA CYS A 49 29.39 16.44 0.55
C CYS A 49 30.19 17.73 0.78
N ASP A 50 31.09 18.07 -0.16
CA ASP A 50 31.92 19.28 -0.12
C ASP A 50 31.24 20.53 -0.73
N THR A 51 30.10 20.33 -1.42
CA THR A 51 29.40 21.39 -2.16
C THR A 51 27.90 21.21 -2.09
N ASP A 52 27.11 22.30 -2.00
CA ASP A 52 25.65 22.28 -1.93
C ASP A 52 25.00 21.54 -3.13
N ASN A 53 25.59 21.66 -4.30
CA ASN A 53 25.16 20.93 -5.50
C ASN A 53 25.36 19.40 -5.34
N SER A 54 26.44 18.97 -4.71
CA SER A 54 26.70 17.55 -4.44
C SER A 54 25.69 16.99 -3.44
N PHE A 55 25.28 17.79 -2.45
CA PHE A 55 24.25 17.44 -1.49
C PHE A 55 22.87 17.29 -2.14
N LEU A 56 22.48 18.20 -3.04
CA LEU A 56 21.24 18.07 -3.81
C LEU A 56 21.20 16.78 -4.64
N ILE A 57 22.30 16.47 -5.34
CA ILE A 57 22.39 15.23 -6.12
C ILE A 57 22.30 14.01 -5.19
N ALA A 58 22.94 14.04 -4.04
CA ALA A 58 22.89 12.96 -3.08
C ALA A 58 21.47 12.71 -2.54
N ILE A 59 20.72 13.77 -2.19
CA ILE A 59 19.30 13.66 -1.79
C ILE A 59 18.46 13.04 -2.89
N ILE A 60 18.64 13.48 -4.15
CA ILE A 60 17.92 12.94 -5.29
C ILE A 60 18.21 11.44 -5.47
N VAL A 61 19.48 11.03 -5.37
CA VAL A 61 19.87 9.62 -5.48
C VAL A 61 19.25 8.79 -4.34
N VAL A 62 19.29 9.28 -3.10
CA VAL A 62 18.67 8.63 -1.94
C VAL A 62 17.14 8.50 -2.14
N MET A 63 16.49 9.54 -2.65
CA MET A 63 15.06 9.48 -2.98
C MET A 63 14.77 8.42 -4.04
N ILE A 64 15.52 8.39 -5.14
CA ILE A 64 15.33 7.39 -6.20
C ILE A 64 15.50 5.97 -5.64
N ALA A 65 16.56 5.76 -4.84
CA ALA A 65 16.80 4.47 -4.18
C ALA A 65 15.66 4.10 -3.21
N GLY A 66 15.18 5.05 -2.42
CA GLY A 66 14.04 4.88 -1.51
C GLY A 66 12.75 4.52 -2.26
N TYR A 67 12.45 5.23 -3.36
CA TYR A 67 11.31 4.92 -4.22
C TYR A 67 11.44 3.52 -4.86
N ALA A 68 12.61 3.14 -5.33
CA ALA A 68 12.84 1.82 -5.89
C ALA A 68 12.63 0.73 -4.83
N PHE A 69 13.21 0.90 -3.65
CA PHE A 69 13.05 -0.04 -2.52
C PHE A 69 11.57 -0.16 -2.09
N LYS A 70 10.88 0.97 -1.92
CA LYS A 70 9.45 1.01 -1.61
C LYS A 70 8.64 0.21 -2.63
N ASN A 71 8.85 0.48 -3.94
CA ASN A 71 8.08 -0.18 -4.99
C ASN A 71 8.32 -1.70 -5.02
N VAL A 72 9.55 -2.16 -4.79
CA VAL A 72 9.86 -3.59 -4.66
C VAL A 72 9.13 -4.21 -3.46
N PHE A 73 9.11 -3.51 -2.32
CA PHE A 73 8.40 -3.97 -1.14
C PHE A 73 6.87 -4.03 -1.36
N LEU A 74 6.29 -2.99 -1.97
CA LEU A 74 4.86 -2.97 -2.29
C LEU A 74 4.48 -4.07 -3.27
N TYR A 75 5.31 -4.32 -4.29
CA TYR A 75 5.11 -5.45 -5.20
C TYR A 75 5.09 -6.78 -4.45
N TYR A 76 6.03 -7.01 -3.53
CA TYR A 76 6.05 -8.21 -2.69
C TYR A 76 4.80 -8.32 -1.82
N MET A 77 4.35 -7.23 -1.22
CA MET A 77 3.14 -7.17 -0.40
C MET A 77 1.89 -7.54 -1.22
N TYR A 78 1.70 -6.93 -2.39
CA TYR A 78 0.57 -7.24 -3.28
C TYR A 78 0.62 -8.68 -3.80
N TYR A 79 1.81 -9.19 -4.09
CA TYR A 79 1.99 -10.59 -4.46
C TYR A 79 1.53 -11.54 -3.34
N GLN A 80 1.88 -11.26 -2.10
CA GLN A 80 1.44 -12.06 -0.96
C GLN A 80 -0.06 -11.98 -0.70
N GLN A 81 -0.67 -10.82 -0.92
CA GLN A 81 -2.13 -10.66 -0.86
C GLN A 81 -2.83 -11.49 -1.94
N ALA A 82 -2.40 -11.37 -3.18
CA ALA A 82 -2.95 -12.13 -4.30
C ALA A 82 -2.78 -13.64 -4.10
N LYS A 83 -1.62 -14.07 -3.65
CA LYS A 83 -1.34 -15.47 -3.33
C LYS A 83 -2.29 -15.99 -2.25
N PHE A 84 -2.46 -15.26 -1.17
CA PHE A 84 -3.38 -15.63 -0.09
C PHE A 84 -4.82 -15.79 -0.59
N VAL A 85 -5.31 -14.84 -1.38
CA VAL A 85 -6.66 -14.86 -1.96
C VAL A 85 -6.82 -16.07 -2.87
N THR A 86 -5.89 -16.29 -3.81
CA THR A 86 -5.94 -17.37 -4.80
C THR A 86 -5.86 -18.75 -4.15
N GLU A 87 -4.97 -18.95 -3.18
CA GLU A 87 -4.84 -20.24 -2.47
C GLU A 87 -6.10 -20.59 -1.69
N ASN A 88 -6.73 -19.62 -1.02
CA ASN A 88 -7.96 -19.86 -0.29
C ASN A 88 -9.16 -20.08 -1.23
N GLN A 89 -9.21 -19.35 -2.35
CA GLN A 89 -10.20 -19.59 -3.42
C GLN A 89 -10.10 -21.03 -3.94
N PHE A 90 -8.89 -21.46 -4.27
CA PHE A 90 -8.66 -22.83 -4.75
C PHE A 90 -9.08 -23.89 -3.74
N LYS A 91 -8.70 -23.71 -2.46
CA LYS A 91 -9.11 -24.63 -1.36
C LYS A 91 -10.62 -24.72 -1.24
N MET A 92 -11.31 -23.56 -1.26
CA MET A 92 -12.76 -23.52 -1.16
C MET A 92 -13.45 -24.17 -2.35
N SER A 93 -12.99 -23.88 -3.58
CA SER A 93 -13.52 -24.50 -4.80
C SER A 93 -13.33 -26.03 -4.78
N LYS A 94 -12.16 -26.49 -4.32
CA LYS A 94 -11.88 -27.92 -4.19
C LYS A 94 -12.80 -28.59 -3.17
N GLN A 95 -12.97 -27.99 -1.98
CA GLN A 95 -13.87 -28.53 -0.96
C GLN A 95 -15.33 -28.58 -1.42
N LEU A 96 -15.77 -27.56 -2.14
CA LEU A 96 -17.12 -27.55 -2.72
C LEU A 96 -17.28 -28.66 -3.75
N LEU A 97 -16.32 -28.83 -4.62
CA LEU A 97 -16.34 -29.92 -5.64
C LEU A 97 -16.36 -31.28 -4.98
N GLU A 98 -15.51 -31.53 -3.97
CA GLU A 98 -15.49 -32.78 -3.21
C GLU A 98 -16.85 -33.04 -2.51
N ASN A 99 -17.41 -31.99 -1.90
CA ASN A 99 -18.73 -32.08 -1.26
C ASN A 99 -19.85 -32.39 -2.28
N PHE A 100 -19.78 -31.82 -3.47
CA PHE A 100 -20.74 -32.16 -4.53
C PHE A 100 -20.54 -33.60 -5.00
N LEU A 101 -19.33 -34.04 -5.25
CA LEU A 101 -19.05 -35.40 -5.73
C LEU A 101 -19.48 -36.49 -4.73
N ASN A 102 -19.48 -36.20 -3.44
CA ASN A 102 -19.91 -37.12 -2.39
C ASN A 102 -21.42 -37.12 -2.13
N LYS A 103 -22.23 -36.37 -2.88
CA LYS A 103 -23.69 -36.38 -2.74
C LYS A 103 -24.29 -37.68 -3.30
N PRO A 104 -25.42 -38.16 -2.74
CA PRO A 104 -26.12 -39.34 -3.26
C PRO A 104 -26.68 -39.07 -4.66
N TYR A 105 -26.84 -40.13 -5.46
CA TYR A 105 -27.32 -40.02 -6.84
C TYR A 105 -28.64 -39.26 -7.01
N GLU A 106 -29.56 -39.40 -6.02
CA GLU A 106 -30.82 -38.71 -5.98
C GLU A 106 -30.69 -37.18 -6.06
N TYR A 107 -29.61 -36.64 -5.53
CA TYR A 107 -29.32 -35.20 -5.61
C TYR A 107 -29.07 -34.76 -7.05
N TYR A 108 -28.39 -35.59 -7.85
CA TYR A 108 -28.06 -35.26 -9.24
C TYR A 108 -29.23 -35.36 -10.20
N LEU A 109 -30.28 -36.09 -9.85
CA LEU A 109 -31.52 -36.14 -10.64
C LEU A 109 -32.23 -34.79 -10.70
N ASN A 110 -32.08 -33.99 -9.63
CA ASN A 110 -32.73 -32.67 -9.50
C ASN A 110 -31.75 -31.49 -9.61
N ALA A 111 -30.45 -31.73 -9.61
CA ALA A 111 -29.42 -30.71 -9.67
C ALA A 111 -28.95 -30.47 -11.12
N SER A 112 -29.00 -29.22 -11.56
CA SER A 112 -28.40 -28.84 -12.85
C SER A 112 -26.88 -28.77 -12.71
N THR A 113 -26.14 -29.53 -13.53
CA THR A 113 -24.67 -29.50 -13.61
C THR A 113 -24.16 -28.07 -13.89
N GLY A 114 -24.88 -27.28 -14.69
CA GLY A 114 -24.55 -25.89 -14.97
C GLY A 114 -24.61 -25.00 -13.71
N ASN A 115 -25.55 -25.27 -12.80
CA ASN A 115 -25.64 -24.53 -11.54
C ASN A 115 -24.47 -24.85 -10.59
N ILE A 116 -24.04 -26.09 -10.55
CA ILE A 116 -22.87 -26.53 -9.76
C ILE A 116 -21.60 -25.83 -10.26
N ILE A 117 -21.38 -25.80 -11.57
CA ILE A 117 -20.24 -25.13 -12.20
C ILE A 117 -20.29 -23.64 -11.92
N ARG A 118 -21.46 -23.00 -12.04
CA ARG A 118 -21.65 -21.58 -11.73
C ARG A 118 -21.27 -21.26 -10.28
N ILE A 119 -21.68 -22.07 -9.33
CA ILE A 119 -21.34 -21.87 -7.89
C ILE A 119 -19.82 -22.00 -7.69
N ILE A 120 -19.20 -23.05 -8.20
CA ILE A 120 -17.78 -23.33 -7.94
C ILE A 120 -16.86 -22.30 -8.62
N GLN A 121 -17.17 -21.88 -9.84
CA GLN A 121 -16.33 -20.95 -10.60
C GLN A 121 -16.76 -19.50 -10.47
N GLY A 122 -18.08 -19.23 -10.54
CA GLY A 122 -18.63 -17.89 -10.52
C GLY A 122 -18.76 -17.31 -9.11
N ASP A 123 -19.59 -17.95 -8.29
CA ASP A 123 -19.95 -17.38 -7.00
C ASP A 123 -18.76 -17.36 -6.03
N VAL A 124 -17.95 -18.43 -6.01
CA VAL A 124 -16.69 -18.46 -5.24
C VAL A 124 -15.72 -17.40 -5.75
N GLY A 125 -15.58 -17.28 -7.08
CA GLY A 125 -14.72 -16.25 -7.69
C GLY A 125 -15.11 -14.85 -7.27
N ASN A 126 -16.40 -14.53 -7.28
CA ASN A 126 -16.91 -13.21 -6.86
C ASN A 126 -16.66 -12.91 -5.38
N VAL A 127 -16.83 -13.90 -4.50
CA VAL A 127 -16.53 -13.75 -3.05
C VAL A 127 -15.05 -13.42 -2.84
N PHE A 128 -14.14 -14.14 -3.52
CA PHE A 128 -12.71 -13.89 -3.37
C PHE A 128 -12.25 -12.60 -4.07
N ALA A 129 -12.92 -12.18 -5.14
CA ALA A 129 -12.72 -10.85 -5.74
C ALA A 129 -13.09 -9.73 -4.76
N LEU A 130 -14.24 -9.85 -4.06
CA LEU A 130 -14.62 -8.94 -2.99
C LEU A 130 -13.59 -8.93 -1.86
N LEU A 131 -13.11 -10.10 -1.43
CA LEU A 131 -12.09 -10.21 -0.39
C LEU A 131 -10.80 -9.47 -0.80
N ASN A 132 -10.37 -9.63 -2.05
CA ASN A 132 -9.20 -8.91 -2.58
C ASN A 132 -9.41 -7.39 -2.57
N ASN A 133 -10.58 -6.92 -2.99
CA ASN A 133 -10.92 -5.50 -2.96
C ASN A 133 -10.94 -4.94 -1.54
N VAL A 134 -11.46 -5.70 -0.57
CA VAL A 134 -11.43 -5.30 0.86
C VAL A 134 -10.00 -5.21 1.38
N LEU A 135 -9.13 -6.18 1.07
CA LEU A 135 -7.72 -6.13 1.46
C LEU A 135 -7.01 -4.92 0.85
N GLN A 136 -7.27 -4.63 -0.42
CA GLN A 136 -6.72 -3.44 -1.08
C GLN A 136 -7.24 -2.16 -0.43
N PHE A 137 -8.53 -2.06 -0.19
CA PHE A 137 -9.13 -0.91 0.49
C PHE A 137 -8.52 -0.68 1.88
N MET A 138 -8.30 -1.74 2.66
CA MET A 138 -7.63 -1.64 3.96
C MET A 138 -6.20 -1.11 3.81
N THR A 139 -5.46 -1.56 2.80
CA THR A 139 -4.11 -1.05 2.51
C THR A 139 -4.13 0.45 2.25
N GLU A 140 -5.03 0.92 1.37
CA GLU A 140 -5.17 2.34 1.04
C GLU A 140 -5.60 3.18 2.26
N CYS A 141 -6.45 2.64 3.12
CA CYS A 141 -6.81 3.29 4.38
C CYS A 141 -5.61 3.47 5.31
N PHE A 142 -4.74 2.46 5.46
CA PHE A 142 -3.52 2.58 6.27
C PHE A 142 -2.57 3.62 5.70
N VAL A 143 -2.39 3.65 4.38
CA VAL A 143 -1.58 4.67 3.69
C VAL A 143 -2.17 6.06 3.91
N ALA A 144 -3.46 6.24 3.69
CA ALA A 144 -4.13 7.52 3.86
C ALA A 144 -4.01 8.06 5.30
N ILE A 145 -4.26 7.21 6.31
CA ILE A 145 -4.12 7.56 7.72
C ILE A 145 -2.67 7.97 8.03
N SER A 146 -1.70 7.20 7.56
CA SER A 146 -0.28 7.47 7.78
C SER A 146 0.15 8.81 7.16
N LEU A 147 -0.31 9.11 5.95
CA LEU A 147 -0.04 10.39 5.28
C LEU A 147 -0.74 11.57 5.96
N VAL A 148 -1.98 11.41 6.42
CA VAL A 148 -2.68 12.47 7.17
C VAL A 148 -1.95 12.77 8.48
N ILE A 149 -1.48 11.75 9.20
CA ILE A 149 -0.68 11.94 10.42
C ILE A 149 0.61 12.71 10.11
N LEU A 150 1.33 12.33 9.05
CA LEU A 150 2.53 13.04 8.61
C LEU A 150 2.24 14.52 8.34
N LEU A 151 1.20 14.81 7.55
CA LEU A 151 0.84 16.18 7.19
C LEU A 151 0.42 17.02 8.40
N LEU A 152 -0.31 16.43 9.35
CA LEU A 152 -0.68 17.10 10.61
C LEU A 152 0.54 17.46 11.47
N VAL A 153 1.59 16.65 11.42
CA VAL A 153 2.83 16.94 12.16
C VAL A 153 3.63 18.06 11.48
N VAL A 154 3.60 18.13 10.15
CA VAL A 154 4.36 19.12 9.37
C VAL A 154 3.67 20.49 9.40
N ASP A 155 2.39 20.55 9.03
CA ASP A 155 1.58 21.77 9.02
C ASP A 155 0.11 21.45 9.28
N PRO A 156 -0.37 21.59 10.52
CA PRO A 156 -1.75 21.25 10.87
C PRO A 156 -2.78 22.16 10.18
N LEU A 157 -2.45 23.43 9.95
CA LEU A 157 -3.40 24.39 9.39
C LEU A 157 -3.65 24.10 7.91
N MET A 158 -2.59 23.91 7.12
CA MET A 158 -2.70 23.53 5.71
C MET A 158 -3.37 22.16 5.54
N THR A 159 -3.08 21.22 6.42
CA THR A 159 -3.69 19.88 6.37
C THR A 159 -5.20 19.93 6.54
N VAL A 160 -5.69 20.67 7.53
CA VAL A 160 -7.14 20.84 7.76
C VAL A 160 -7.80 21.50 6.56
N LEU A 161 -7.15 22.49 5.96
CA LEU A 161 -7.67 23.20 4.77
C LEU A 161 -7.78 22.26 3.57
N ILE A 162 -6.74 21.45 3.31
CA ILE A 162 -6.75 20.44 2.24
C ILE A 162 -7.84 19.40 2.47
N LEU A 163 -7.99 18.88 3.68
CA LEU A 163 -9.03 17.91 4.02
C LEU A 163 -10.44 18.50 3.85
N ALA A 164 -10.65 19.76 4.21
CA ALA A 164 -11.91 20.44 4.01
C ALA A 164 -12.25 20.59 2.51
N ILE A 165 -11.27 20.96 1.69
CA ILE A 165 -11.44 21.06 0.23
C ILE A 165 -11.77 19.68 -0.36
N LEU A 166 -11.06 18.62 0.05
CA LEU A 166 -11.34 17.26 -0.42
C LEU A 166 -12.76 16.80 -0.05
N LEU A 167 -13.22 17.08 1.16
CA LEU A 167 -14.59 16.77 1.58
C LEU A 167 -15.62 17.52 0.74
N ILE A 168 -15.39 18.81 0.47
CA ILE A 168 -16.31 19.62 -0.37
C ILE A 168 -16.36 19.08 -1.80
N THR A 169 -15.24 18.59 -2.34
CA THR A 169 -15.22 18.06 -3.72
C THR A 169 -15.82 16.66 -3.85
N MET A 170 -15.98 15.93 -2.74
CA MET A 170 -16.63 14.61 -2.72
C MET A 170 -18.17 14.67 -2.58
N VAL A 171 -18.71 15.79 -2.17
CA VAL A 171 -20.17 16.02 -2.02
C VAL A 171 -20.73 16.64 -3.29
#